data_f7c79ae4fb90998c6de4592b49998585
#
_entry.id   f7c79ae4fb90998c6de4592b49998585
#
_cell.length_a   1.000
_cell.length_b   1.000
_cell.length_c   1.000
_cell.angle_alpha   90.00
_cell.angle_beta   90.00
_cell.angle_gamma   90.00
#
_symmetry.space_group_name_H-M   'P 1'
#
loop_
_entity.id
_entity.type
_entity.pdbx_description
1 polymer ?
#
loop_
_entity_poly.entity_id
_entity_poly.type
_entity_poly.pdbx_seq_one_letter_code
_entity_poly.pdbx_strand_id
1 'polypeptide(L)'
;IFVAEDTTNITSYYKEASMSGLILQYAFTYTDDNRPKLNTYKEMMEMASYLAKQNLVDKFATYADKHGLKRRNLMIKKSHKLLERYINSRIIYNMLDESAWNEYINLGDPTIEAALKVFRNNAAFPKKPGATHQAASAKKVKGRVRK
;
A
#
# COMPACT_ATOMS: atom_id res chain seq x y z
N ILE A 1 7.64 18.45 -2.60
CA ILE A 1 6.22 18.28 -2.94
C ILE A 1 5.47 17.89 -1.68
N PHE A 2 4.53 18.71 -1.28
CA PHE A 2 3.67 18.45 -0.15
C PHE A 2 2.42 17.69 -0.62
N VAL A 3 2.17 16.52 -0.05
CA VAL A 3 0.95 15.75 -0.27
C VAL A 3 0.21 15.68 1.05
N ALA A 4 -0.99 16.27 1.11
CA ALA A 4 -1.81 16.25 2.32
C ALA A 4 -2.28 14.82 2.62
N GLU A 5 -2.13 14.40 3.86
CA GLU A 5 -2.65 13.12 4.32
C GLU A 5 -4.18 13.20 4.45
N ASP A 6 -4.88 12.30 3.77
CA ASP A 6 -6.35 12.23 3.86
C ASP A 6 -6.77 11.42 5.09
N THR A 7 -7.18 12.12 6.13
CA THR A 7 -7.64 11.53 7.39
C THR A 7 -9.17 11.41 7.49
N THR A 8 -9.90 11.78 6.44
CA THR A 8 -11.39 11.82 6.49
C THR A 8 -12.03 10.46 6.73
N ASN A 9 -11.37 9.39 6.32
CA ASN A 9 -11.86 8.02 6.46
C ASN A 9 -11.36 7.30 7.72
N ILE A 10 -10.61 7.99 8.58
CA ILE A 10 -10.15 7.45 9.86
C ILE A 10 -11.24 7.64 10.90
N THR A 11 -11.99 6.58 11.18
CA THR A 11 -13.05 6.57 12.19
C THR A 11 -12.53 6.09 13.55
N SER A 12 -13.31 6.31 14.62
CA SER A 12 -12.99 5.75 15.93
C SER A 12 -12.98 4.22 15.91
N TYR A 13 -13.85 3.60 15.13
CA TYR A 13 -13.84 2.15 14.93
C TYR A 13 -12.51 1.66 14.35
N TYR A 14 -12.00 2.31 13.30
CA TYR A 14 -10.71 1.97 12.72
C TYR A 14 -9.57 2.11 13.73
N LYS A 15 -9.57 3.21 14.49
CA LYS A 15 -8.56 3.43 15.54
C LYS A 15 -8.59 2.35 16.61
N GLU A 16 -9.76 2.03 17.12
CA GLU A 16 -9.94 0.98 18.14
C GLU A 16 -9.53 -0.39 17.60
N ALA A 17 -9.94 -0.73 16.38
CA ALA A 17 -9.56 -1.99 15.73
C ALA A 17 -8.04 -2.11 15.55
N SER A 18 -7.38 -1.02 15.17
CA SER A 18 -5.93 -0.98 14.98
C SER A 18 -5.16 -1.07 16.29
N MET A 19 -5.58 -0.30 17.30
CA MET A 19 -4.89 -0.20 18.60
C MET A 19 -5.11 -1.42 19.49
N SER A 20 -6.24 -2.10 19.36
CA SER A 20 -6.57 -3.29 20.16
C SER A 20 -5.79 -4.54 19.76
N GLY A 21 -5.15 -4.53 18.59
CA GLY A 21 -4.50 -5.71 18.02
C GLY A 21 -5.45 -6.73 17.39
N LEU A 22 -6.75 -6.45 17.33
CA LEU A 22 -7.75 -7.37 16.78
C LEU A 22 -7.54 -7.62 15.28
N ILE A 23 -7.09 -6.64 14.52
CA ILE A 23 -6.78 -6.83 13.10
C ILE A 23 -5.63 -7.81 12.92
N LEU A 24 -4.58 -7.69 13.73
CA LEU A 24 -3.45 -8.62 13.71
C LEU A 24 -3.87 -10.04 14.06
N GLN A 25 -4.65 -10.20 15.11
CA GLN A 25 -5.17 -11.50 15.54
C GLN A 25 -6.06 -12.13 14.47
N TYR A 26 -6.96 -11.35 13.90
CA TYR A 26 -7.84 -11.83 12.83
C TYR A 26 -7.05 -12.26 11.59
N ALA A 27 -6.12 -11.43 11.15
CA ALA A 27 -5.28 -11.73 9.99
C ALA A 27 -4.47 -13.01 10.21
N PHE A 28 -3.93 -13.20 11.40
CA PHE A 28 -3.20 -14.41 11.76
C PHE A 28 -4.09 -15.65 11.73
N THR A 29 -5.27 -15.59 12.37
CA THR A 29 -6.26 -16.68 12.38
C THR A 29 -6.73 -17.01 10.97
N TYR A 30 -7.07 -15.99 10.19
CA TYR A 30 -7.50 -16.18 8.80
C TYR A 30 -6.39 -16.83 7.96
N THR A 31 -5.16 -16.41 8.14
CA THR A 31 -4.00 -16.98 7.43
C THR A 31 -3.87 -18.47 7.75
N ASP A 32 -3.93 -18.84 9.02
CA ASP A 32 -3.80 -20.23 9.43
C ASP A 32 -4.93 -21.12 8.91
N ASP A 33 -6.16 -20.63 9.01
CA ASP A 33 -7.35 -21.37 8.57
C ASP A 33 -7.39 -21.55 7.04
N ASN A 34 -6.79 -20.65 6.29
CA ASN A 34 -6.81 -20.64 4.82
C ASN A 34 -5.45 -20.91 4.19
N ARG A 35 -4.47 -21.34 4.96
CA ARG A 35 -3.09 -21.56 4.49
C ARG A 35 -2.99 -22.46 3.25
N PRO A 36 -3.70 -23.60 3.14
CA PRO A 36 -3.63 -24.41 1.93
C PRO A 36 -4.04 -23.67 0.67
N LYS A 37 -5.06 -22.84 0.75
CA LYS A 37 -5.53 -22.03 -0.38
C LYS A 37 -4.57 -20.87 -0.67
N LEU A 38 -4.13 -20.16 0.38
CA LEU A 38 -3.22 -19.02 0.25
C LEU A 38 -1.86 -19.43 -0.30
N ASN A 39 -1.39 -20.63 0.01
CA ASN A 39 -0.13 -21.17 -0.52
C ASN A 39 -0.12 -21.34 -2.05
N THR A 40 -1.27 -21.34 -2.70
CA THR A 40 -1.35 -21.40 -4.18
C THR A 40 -0.94 -20.08 -4.84
N TYR A 41 -0.98 -18.98 -4.12
CA TYR A 41 -0.60 -17.65 -4.61
C TYR A 41 0.85 -17.34 -4.22
N LYS A 42 1.71 -17.16 -5.23
CA LYS A 42 3.13 -16.86 -5.02
C LYS A 42 3.47 -15.39 -5.24
N GLU A 43 2.62 -14.70 -5.99
CA GLU A 43 2.80 -13.29 -6.33
C GLU A 43 1.86 -12.42 -5.48
N MET A 44 2.37 -11.26 -5.06
CA MET A 44 1.62 -10.32 -4.22
C MET A 44 0.30 -9.88 -4.87
N MET A 45 0.32 -9.54 -6.17
CA MET A 45 -0.89 -9.07 -6.87
C MET A 45 -1.95 -10.16 -7.02
N GLU A 46 -1.57 -11.40 -7.20
CA GLU A 46 -2.50 -12.52 -7.26
C GLU A 46 -3.19 -12.74 -5.92
N MET A 47 -2.41 -12.74 -4.84
CA MET A 47 -2.95 -12.85 -3.48
C MET A 47 -3.85 -11.67 -3.13
N ALA A 48 -3.43 -10.45 -3.40
CA ALA A 48 -4.23 -9.25 -3.17
C ALA A 48 -5.57 -9.30 -3.91
N SER A 49 -5.57 -9.73 -5.18
CA SER A 49 -6.78 -9.90 -5.99
C SER A 49 -7.72 -10.95 -5.42
N TYR A 50 -7.18 -12.05 -4.91
CA TYR A 50 -7.97 -13.08 -4.23
C TYR A 50 -8.60 -12.53 -2.93
N LEU A 51 -7.80 -11.88 -2.09
CA LEU A 51 -8.26 -11.34 -0.81
C LEU A 51 -9.34 -10.28 -0.97
N ALA A 52 -9.25 -9.44 -2.00
CA ALA A 52 -10.24 -8.41 -2.29
C ALA A 52 -11.65 -8.98 -2.53
N LYS A 53 -11.75 -10.23 -2.97
CA LYS A 53 -13.02 -10.92 -3.24
C LYS A 53 -13.59 -11.66 -2.01
N GLN A 54 -12.85 -11.71 -0.90
CA GLN A 54 -13.22 -12.52 0.26
C GLN A 54 -14.12 -11.81 1.27
N ASN A 55 -14.43 -10.53 1.05
CA ASN A 55 -15.25 -9.73 1.98
C ASN A 55 -14.69 -9.74 3.41
N LEU A 56 -13.39 -9.53 3.55
CA LEU A 56 -12.68 -9.68 4.82
C LEU A 56 -13.06 -8.63 5.85
N VAL A 57 -13.46 -7.43 5.43
CA VAL A 57 -13.87 -6.35 6.34
C VAL A 57 -15.13 -6.76 7.12
N ASP A 58 -16.12 -7.31 6.44
CA ASP A 58 -17.35 -7.79 7.09
C ASP A 58 -17.10 -8.97 8.02
N LYS A 59 -16.29 -9.92 7.57
CA LYS A 59 -15.87 -11.06 8.39
C LYS A 59 -15.07 -10.61 9.60
N PHE A 60 -14.17 -9.65 9.43
CA PHE A 60 -13.43 -9.04 10.54
C PHE A 60 -14.37 -8.36 11.53
N ALA A 61 -15.35 -7.58 11.04
CA ALA A 61 -16.31 -6.89 11.91
C ALA A 61 -17.10 -7.88 12.78
N THR A 62 -17.48 -9.01 12.23
CA THR A 62 -18.13 -10.09 12.98
C THR A 62 -17.21 -10.72 14.01
N TYR A 63 -15.95 -10.97 13.65
CA TYR A 63 -14.92 -11.46 14.57
C TYR A 63 -14.67 -10.48 15.72
N ALA A 64 -14.49 -9.19 15.39
CA ALA A 64 -14.22 -8.16 16.36
C ALA A 64 -15.37 -7.95 17.35
N ASP A 65 -16.62 -8.06 16.86
CA ASP A 65 -17.81 -7.97 17.71
C ASP A 65 -17.81 -9.06 18.80
N LYS A 66 -17.42 -10.27 18.44
CA LYS A 66 -17.26 -11.39 19.39
C LYS A 66 -16.11 -11.18 20.38
N HIS A 67 -15.16 -10.31 20.07
CA HIS A 67 -13.96 -10.03 20.88
C HIS A 67 -14.01 -8.67 21.58
N GLY A 68 -15.19 -8.09 21.72
CA GLY A 68 -15.41 -6.89 22.53
C GLY A 68 -15.45 -5.58 21.76
N LEU A 69 -15.21 -5.58 20.46
CA LEU A 69 -15.36 -4.40 19.62
C LEU A 69 -16.69 -4.44 18.88
N LYS A 70 -17.69 -3.79 19.43
CA LYS A 70 -19.04 -3.77 18.86
C LYS A 70 -19.07 -3.23 17.43
N ARG A 71 -19.84 -3.91 16.60
CA ARG A 71 -20.02 -3.54 15.20
C ARG A 71 -20.70 -2.18 15.06
N ARG A 72 -20.09 -1.27 14.29
CA ARG A 72 -20.60 0.07 13.97
C ARG A 72 -20.61 0.22 12.44
N ASN A 73 -21.70 -0.18 11.81
CA ASN A 73 -21.78 -0.32 10.35
C ASN A 73 -21.44 0.94 9.56
N LEU A 74 -21.87 2.12 10.03
CA LEU A 74 -21.57 3.37 9.34
C LEU A 74 -20.08 3.71 9.37
N MET A 75 -19.43 3.50 10.50
CA MET A 75 -17.98 3.72 10.63
C MET A 75 -17.18 2.68 9.84
N ILE A 76 -17.62 1.42 9.86
CA ILE A 76 -17.00 0.34 9.08
C ILE A 76 -17.09 0.67 7.59
N LYS A 77 -18.23 1.13 7.11
CA LYS A 77 -18.42 1.53 5.71
C LYS A 77 -17.49 2.69 5.34
N LYS A 78 -17.39 3.69 6.20
CA LYS A 78 -16.53 4.86 5.98
C LYS A 78 -15.04 4.50 5.95
N SER A 79 -14.60 3.61 6.84
CA SER A 79 -13.22 3.13 6.94
C SER A 79 -12.95 1.85 6.15
N HIS A 80 -13.86 1.42 5.29
CA HIS A 80 -13.79 0.11 4.62
C HIS A 80 -12.46 -0.11 3.90
N LYS A 81 -12.03 0.86 3.09
CA LYS A 81 -10.76 0.77 2.35
C LYS A 81 -9.54 0.68 3.27
N LEU A 82 -9.54 1.43 4.36
CA LEU A 82 -8.45 1.41 5.34
C LEU A 82 -8.40 0.07 6.07
N LEU A 83 -9.55 -0.45 6.48
CA LEU A 83 -9.66 -1.75 7.13
C LEU A 83 -9.22 -2.88 6.19
N GLU A 84 -9.74 -2.89 4.97
CA GLU A 84 -9.37 -3.87 3.95
C GLU A 84 -7.86 -3.88 3.68
N ARG A 85 -7.30 -2.70 3.47
CA ARG A 85 -5.87 -2.54 3.21
C ARG A 85 -5.02 -3.05 4.38
N TYR A 86 -5.42 -2.73 5.61
CA TYR A 86 -4.68 -3.17 6.79
C TYR A 86 -4.75 -4.69 6.96
N ILE A 87 -5.95 -5.28 6.87
CA ILE A 87 -6.14 -6.73 6.98
C ILE A 87 -5.36 -7.48 5.90
N ASN A 88 -5.53 -7.06 4.64
CA ASN A 88 -4.87 -7.71 3.51
C ASN A 88 -3.35 -7.60 3.61
N SER A 89 -2.83 -6.45 4.02
CA SER A 89 -1.40 -6.25 4.20
C SER A 89 -0.79 -7.23 5.20
N ARG A 90 -1.50 -7.50 6.29
CA ARG A 90 -1.02 -8.44 7.32
C ARG A 90 -1.07 -9.89 6.85
N ILE A 91 -2.08 -10.26 6.08
CA ILE A 91 -2.16 -11.61 5.48
C ILE A 91 -1.02 -11.79 4.46
N ILE A 92 -0.77 -10.80 3.63
CA ILE A 92 0.35 -10.83 2.66
C ILE A 92 1.68 -10.97 3.38
N TYR A 93 1.89 -10.20 4.44
CA TYR A 93 3.10 -10.31 5.27
C TYR A 93 3.26 -11.72 5.84
N ASN A 94 2.19 -12.31 6.36
CA ASN A 94 2.22 -13.64 6.98
C ASN A 94 2.49 -14.77 5.96
N MET A 95 2.06 -14.58 4.72
CA MET A 95 2.13 -15.63 3.70
C MET A 95 3.33 -15.52 2.76
N LEU A 96 3.73 -14.30 2.43
CA LEU A 96 4.83 -14.05 1.49
C LEU A 96 6.06 -13.58 2.26
N ASP A 97 6.31 -12.28 2.29
CA ASP A 97 7.44 -11.70 3.00
C ASP A 97 7.25 -10.18 3.21
N GLU A 98 8.26 -9.57 3.82
CA GLU A 98 8.29 -8.14 4.05
C GLU A 98 8.33 -7.33 2.74
N SER A 99 9.01 -7.84 1.73
CA SER A 99 9.09 -7.18 0.42
C SER A 99 7.71 -7.08 -0.25
N ALA A 100 6.97 -8.17 -0.28
CA ALA A 100 5.61 -8.21 -0.79
C ALA A 100 4.66 -7.31 0.03
N TRP A 101 4.82 -7.28 1.34
CA TRP A 101 4.08 -6.37 2.21
C TRP A 101 4.37 -4.91 1.89
N ASN A 102 5.65 -4.54 1.75
CA ASN A 102 6.04 -3.17 1.38
C ASN A 102 5.47 -2.78 0.01
N GLU A 103 5.54 -3.66 -0.96
CA GLU A 103 4.96 -3.44 -2.29
C GLU A 103 3.45 -3.20 -2.18
N TYR A 104 2.74 -4.02 -1.42
CA TYR A 104 1.30 -3.88 -1.25
C TYR A 104 0.89 -2.57 -0.57
N ILE A 105 1.53 -2.20 0.55
CA ILE A 105 1.17 -0.96 1.26
C ILE A 105 1.50 0.30 0.47
N ASN A 106 2.42 0.21 -0.48
CA ASN A 106 2.78 1.33 -1.36
C ASN A 106 1.85 1.48 -2.57
N LEU A 107 1.01 0.47 -2.84
CA LEU A 107 0.01 0.57 -3.90
C LEU A 107 -1.03 1.64 -3.55
N GLY A 108 -1.23 2.58 -4.47
CA GLY A 108 -2.20 3.65 -4.29
C GLY A 108 -1.85 4.66 -3.19
N ASP A 109 -0.59 4.68 -2.72
CA ASP A 109 -0.13 5.73 -1.82
C ASP A 109 -0.04 7.06 -2.57
N PRO A 110 -0.80 8.10 -2.15
CA PRO A 110 -0.81 9.38 -2.87
C PRO A 110 0.56 10.04 -2.97
N THR A 111 1.41 9.86 -1.96
CA THR A 111 2.77 10.42 -1.95
C THR A 111 3.64 9.74 -3.00
N ILE A 112 3.57 8.42 -3.06
CA ILE A 112 4.31 7.63 -4.06
C ILE A 112 3.78 7.91 -5.46
N GLU A 113 2.47 7.97 -5.64
CA GLU A 113 1.87 8.30 -6.95
C GLU A 113 2.25 9.71 -7.40
N ALA A 114 2.25 10.69 -6.50
CA ALA A 114 2.71 12.04 -6.80
C ALA A 114 4.19 12.06 -7.19
N ALA A 115 5.04 11.33 -6.46
CA ALA A 115 6.46 11.20 -6.79
C ALA A 115 6.66 10.56 -8.17
N LEU A 116 5.94 9.48 -8.47
CA LEU A 116 6.01 8.82 -9.78
C LEU A 116 5.57 9.73 -10.93
N LYS A 117 4.53 10.54 -10.73
CA LYS A 117 4.11 11.56 -11.72
C LYS A 117 5.22 12.56 -12.00
N VAL A 118 5.88 13.04 -10.95
CA VAL A 118 6.98 13.99 -11.08
C VAL A 118 8.15 13.37 -11.85
N PHE A 119 8.50 12.11 -11.55
CA PHE A 119 9.53 11.38 -12.30
C PHE A 119 9.18 11.19 -13.78
N ARG A 120 7.94 10.79 -14.07
CA ARG A 120 7.47 10.62 -15.46
C ARG A 120 7.51 11.91 -16.28
N ASN A 121 7.24 13.03 -15.63
CA ASN A 121 7.23 14.33 -16.28
C ASN A 121 8.62 14.99 -16.33
N ASN A 122 9.67 14.32 -15.87
CA ASN A 122 11.04 14.84 -15.79
C ASN A 122 11.15 16.20 -15.06
N ALA A 123 10.19 16.50 -14.21
CA ALA A 123 10.11 17.77 -13.49
C ALA A 123 10.79 17.74 -12.11
N ALA A 124 11.32 16.58 -11.71
CA ALA A 124 11.65 16.30 -10.33
C ALA A 124 13.01 16.83 -9.89
N PHE A 125 13.94 17.01 -10.80
CA PHE A 125 15.29 17.36 -10.37
C PHE A 125 15.57 18.82 -10.65
N PRO A 126 15.94 19.60 -9.63
CA PRO A 126 16.61 20.87 -9.92
C PRO A 126 17.83 20.50 -10.76
N LYS A 127 17.86 20.99 -11.99
CA LYS A 127 19.05 20.86 -12.84
C LYS A 127 20.23 21.41 -12.06
N LYS A 128 21.18 20.56 -11.73
CA LYS A 128 22.42 21.03 -11.10
C LYS A 128 23.00 22.17 -11.95
N PRO A 129 23.35 23.30 -11.36
CA PRO A 129 24.01 24.35 -12.12
C PRO A 129 25.23 23.75 -12.82
N GLY A 130 25.30 23.85 -14.13
CA GLY A 130 26.38 23.31 -14.93
C GLY A 130 26.16 22.00 -15.66
N ALA A 131 25.13 21.21 -15.32
CA ALA A 131 24.88 19.92 -15.99
C ALA A 131 24.49 20.09 -17.47
N THR A 132 23.83 21.19 -17.80
CA THR A 132 23.50 21.55 -19.20
C THR A 132 24.71 21.99 -20.01
N HIS A 133 25.71 22.60 -19.37
CA HIS A 133 26.93 23.02 -20.06
C HIS A 133 27.85 21.84 -20.39
N GLN A 134 27.92 20.83 -19.52
CA GLN A 134 28.76 19.65 -19.79
C GLN A 134 28.22 18.81 -20.94
N ALA A 135 26.91 18.64 -21.05
CA ALA A 135 26.30 17.91 -22.16
C ALA A 135 26.48 18.65 -23.51
N ALA A 136 26.40 19.98 -23.52
CA ALA A 136 26.64 20.79 -24.71
C ALA A 136 28.10 20.77 -25.12
N SER A 137 29.03 20.79 -24.17
CA SER A 137 30.48 20.68 -24.44
C SER A 137 30.86 19.33 -25.02
N ALA A 138 30.29 18.25 -24.51
CA ALA A 138 30.52 16.91 -25.02
C ALA A 138 30.03 16.75 -26.47
N LYS A 139 28.91 17.34 -26.81
CA LYS A 139 28.40 17.36 -28.20
C LYS A 139 29.30 18.17 -29.15
N LYS A 140 29.83 19.29 -28.72
CA LYS A 140 30.77 20.08 -29.49
C LYS A 140 32.07 19.34 -29.74
N VAL A 141 32.63 18.70 -28.72
CA VAL A 141 33.87 17.89 -28.84
C VAL A 141 33.68 16.74 -29.80
N LYS A 142 32.57 16.01 -29.74
CA LYS A 142 32.26 14.94 -30.71
C LYS A 142 32.09 15.45 -32.15
N GLY A 143 31.57 16.65 -32.34
CA GLY A 143 31.43 17.26 -33.64
C GLY A 143 32.79 17.67 -34.24
N ARG A 144 33.76 18.10 -33.42
CA ARG A 144 35.13 18.42 -33.88
C ARG A 144 35.96 17.20 -34.22
N VAL A 145 35.79 16.09 -33.49
CA VAL A 145 36.56 14.87 -33.74
C VAL A 145 36.11 14.15 -35.01
N ARG A 146 34.91 14.38 -35.49
CA ARG A 146 34.37 13.79 -36.73
C ARG A 146 34.73 14.56 -37.99
N LYS A 147 35.30 15.72 -37.91
CA LYS A 147 35.85 16.49 -39.02
C LYS A 147 37.35 16.19 -39.20
#